data_c98d9e750d320dae7f41797d64f5e398
#
_entry.id   c98d9e750d320dae7f41797d64f5e398
#
_cell.length_a   1.000
_cell.length_b   1.000
_cell.length_c   1.000
_cell.angle_alpha   90.00
_cell.angle_beta   90.00
_cell.angle_gamma   90.00
#
_symmetry.space_group_name_H-M   'P 1'
#
loop_
_entity.id
_entity.type
_entity.pdbx_description
1 polymer ?
#
loop_
_entity_poly.entity_id
_entity_poly.type
_entity_poly.pdbx_seq_one_letter_code
_entity_poly.pdbx_strand_id
1 'polypeptide(L)'
;MIRILIAAVAISLPALCQAQDWAGFNRYAEQNAQVTTTPKVVFMGDSITEGWAKEDPAFFTDNNFLGRGISGQTTSQMLVRFRKDVIDFSPRYVVILAGTNDVAKNNGDISLDNVLGNIISMCELAKANRIKPILCAVLPATGFWWRPEVRPAVDLIRLNSMIKEYARSAKIPFVDYHTPLKDEHNGLPEVHAADGVHPNLHCYKIMEEIILDYIR
;
A
#
# COMPACT_ATOMS: atom_id res chain seq x y z
N MET A 1 -14.63 69.27 21.61
CA MET A 1 -14.78 67.85 21.81
C MET A 1 -14.03 67.12 20.68
N ILE A 2 -12.87 66.57 20.96
CA ILE A 2 -12.04 65.83 19.97
C ILE A 2 -12.44 64.38 20.04
N ARG A 3 -12.97 63.82 18.95
CA ARG A 3 -13.27 62.39 18.83
C ARG A 3 -11.99 61.67 18.36
N ILE A 4 -11.41 60.87 19.22
CA ILE A 4 -10.29 59.98 18.89
C ILE A 4 -10.90 58.73 18.23
N LEU A 5 -10.63 58.50 16.93
CA LEU A 5 -10.91 57.26 16.24
C LEU A 5 -9.79 56.25 16.56
N ILE A 6 -10.12 55.20 17.32
CA ILE A 6 -9.20 54.08 17.52
C ILE A 6 -9.39 53.14 16.36
N ALA A 7 -8.44 53.07 15.43
CA ALA A 7 -8.40 52.08 14.38
C ALA A 7 -7.87 50.77 14.99
N ALA A 8 -8.72 49.75 15.06
CA ALA A 8 -8.32 48.39 15.43
C ALA A 8 -7.54 47.75 14.26
N VAL A 9 -6.24 47.59 14.41
CA VAL A 9 -5.41 46.83 13.49
C VAL A 9 -5.64 45.32 13.78
N ALA A 10 -6.39 44.65 12.92
CA ALA A 10 -6.50 43.19 12.96
C ALA A 10 -5.18 42.58 12.50
N ILE A 11 -4.38 42.09 13.43
CA ILE A 11 -3.17 41.31 13.15
C ILE A 11 -3.66 39.88 12.77
N SER A 12 -3.74 39.58 11.48
CA SER A 12 -3.92 38.21 10.99
C SER A 12 -2.62 37.44 11.28
N LEU A 13 -2.62 36.60 12.31
CA LEU A 13 -1.57 35.61 12.51
C LEU A 13 -1.56 34.69 11.29
N PRO A 14 -0.40 34.48 10.61
CA PRO A 14 -0.31 33.47 9.60
C PRO A 14 -0.61 32.14 10.26
N ALA A 15 -1.63 31.42 9.76
CA ALA A 15 -1.81 30.02 10.10
C ALA A 15 -0.50 29.31 9.73
N LEU A 16 0.23 28.83 10.73
CA LEU A 16 1.38 27.95 10.51
C LEU A 16 0.84 26.70 9.80
N CYS A 17 0.94 26.69 8.47
CA CYS A 17 0.70 25.51 7.67
C CYS A 17 1.83 24.53 8.03
N GLN A 18 1.60 23.67 9.02
CA GLN A 18 2.51 22.58 9.29
C GLN A 18 2.55 21.71 8.03
N ALA A 19 3.72 21.64 7.41
CA ALA A 19 3.91 20.75 6.26
C ALA A 19 3.55 19.34 6.71
N GLN A 20 2.46 18.82 6.15
CA GLN A 20 1.99 17.48 6.46
C GLN A 20 2.96 16.47 5.82
N ASP A 21 3.41 15.47 6.57
CA ASP A 21 4.16 14.31 6.04
C ASP A 21 3.21 13.43 5.20
N TRP A 22 2.83 13.95 4.02
CA TRP A 22 1.83 13.35 3.16
C TRP A 22 2.18 11.92 2.72
N ALA A 23 3.46 11.65 2.51
CA ALA A 23 3.94 10.33 2.11
C ALA A 23 4.20 9.40 3.30
N GLY A 24 4.16 9.90 4.53
CA GLY A 24 4.40 9.12 5.74
C GLY A 24 5.86 8.71 5.95
N PHE A 25 6.83 9.56 5.58
CA PHE A 25 8.26 9.28 5.76
C PHE A 25 8.64 9.02 7.23
N ASN A 26 7.92 9.65 8.18
CA ASN A 26 8.18 9.49 9.59
C ASN A 26 7.53 8.23 10.19
N ARG A 27 6.61 7.58 9.47
CA ARG A 27 5.83 6.43 10.00
C ARG A 27 6.72 5.28 10.47
N TYR A 28 7.79 5.02 9.73
CA TYR A 28 8.74 3.94 10.01
C TYR A 28 10.15 4.44 10.37
N ALA A 29 10.35 5.75 10.56
CA ALA A 29 11.69 6.33 10.76
C ALA A 29 12.45 5.70 11.94
N GLU A 30 11.79 5.54 13.08
CA GLU A 30 12.37 4.92 14.27
C GLU A 30 12.65 3.43 14.06
N GLN A 31 11.69 2.68 13.51
CA GLN A 31 11.87 1.26 13.21
C GLN A 31 12.95 1.04 12.15
N ASN A 32 13.01 1.89 11.13
CA ASN A 32 14.03 1.84 10.09
C ASN A 32 15.45 2.02 10.68
N ALA A 33 15.61 2.88 11.66
CA ALA A 33 16.90 3.08 12.35
C ALA A 33 17.35 1.87 13.18
N GLN A 34 16.42 0.99 13.55
CA GLN A 34 16.70 -0.24 14.32
C GLN A 34 17.00 -1.47 13.45
N VAL A 35 16.79 -1.38 12.13
CA VAL A 35 17.09 -2.48 11.21
C VAL A 35 18.59 -2.61 11.02
N THR A 36 19.19 -3.61 11.65
CA THR A 36 20.66 -3.87 11.63
C THR A 36 21.05 -4.94 10.62
N THR A 37 20.11 -5.73 10.13
CA THR A 37 20.34 -6.80 9.15
C THR A 37 19.53 -6.55 7.89
N THR A 38 20.12 -6.81 6.73
CA THR A 38 19.42 -6.71 5.44
C THR A 38 18.23 -7.68 5.43
N PRO A 39 16.98 -7.20 5.29
CA PRO A 39 15.82 -8.08 5.19
C PRO A 39 15.86 -8.89 3.89
N LYS A 40 15.39 -10.15 3.95
CA LYS A 40 15.23 -10.95 2.73
C LYS A 40 14.18 -10.36 1.80
N VAL A 41 13.08 -9.88 2.36
CA VAL A 41 11.94 -9.30 1.64
C VAL A 41 11.42 -8.07 2.36
N VAL A 42 11.09 -7.02 1.61
CA VAL A 42 10.25 -5.93 2.09
C VAL A 42 8.86 -6.07 1.47
N PHE A 43 7.82 -6.02 2.30
CA PHE A 43 6.42 -5.97 1.86
C PHE A 43 5.96 -4.51 1.85
N MET A 44 5.80 -3.94 0.66
CA MET A 44 5.32 -2.58 0.44
C MET A 44 3.83 -2.61 0.16
N GLY A 45 3.05 -1.79 0.89
CA GLY A 45 1.60 -1.76 0.72
C GLY A 45 0.89 -0.73 1.60
N ASP A 46 -0.39 -0.95 1.77
CA ASP A 46 -1.34 -0.13 2.53
C ASP A 46 -1.74 -0.77 3.88
N SER A 47 -3.01 -0.54 4.31
CA SER A 47 -3.57 -1.11 5.53
C SER A 47 -3.56 -2.65 5.55
N ILE A 48 -3.69 -3.29 4.39
CA ILE A 48 -3.65 -4.75 4.29
C ILE A 48 -2.26 -5.27 4.67
N THR A 49 -1.21 -4.65 4.15
CA THR A 49 0.17 -5.00 4.52
C THR A 49 0.52 -4.59 5.95
N GLU A 50 0.03 -3.46 6.43
CA GLU A 50 0.20 -3.02 7.82
C GLU A 50 -0.49 -3.97 8.80
N GLY A 51 -1.73 -4.35 8.48
CA GLY A 51 -2.52 -5.32 9.26
C GLY A 51 -1.85 -6.69 9.32
N TRP A 52 -1.31 -7.16 8.20
CA TRP A 52 -0.60 -8.45 8.15
C TRP A 52 0.56 -8.50 9.15
N ALA A 53 1.41 -7.49 9.16
CA ALA A 53 2.53 -7.42 10.09
C ALA A 53 2.10 -7.29 11.57
N LYS A 54 0.86 -6.84 11.84
CA LYS A 54 0.29 -6.77 13.20
C LYS A 54 -0.39 -8.07 13.63
N GLU A 55 -1.14 -8.70 12.72
CA GLU A 55 -1.88 -9.94 12.99
C GLU A 55 -0.96 -11.17 13.08
N ASP A 56 0.09 -11.20 12.28
CA ASP A 56 1.09 -12.27 12.31
C ASP A 56 2.52 -11.72 12.27
N PRO A 57 3.00 -11.15 13.36
CA PRO A 57 4.38 -10.66 13.42
C PRO A 57 5.43 -11.77 13.26
N ALA A 58 5.10 -13.01 13.64
CA ALA A 58 5.99 -14.16 13.53
C ALA A 58 6.32 -14.49 12.07
N PHE A 59 5.35 -14.38 11.15
CA PHE A 59 5.60 -14.56 9.73
C PHE A 59 6.70 -13.62 9.21
N PHE A 60 6.75 -12.39 9.70
CA PHE A 60 7.77 -11.42 9.30
C PHE A 60 9.11 -11.68 9.99
N THR A 61 9.11 -11.86 11.31
CA THR A 61 10.35 -11.99 12.09
C THR A 61 11.10 -13.29 11.78
N ASP A 62 10.40 -14.41 11.70
CA ASP A 62 11.00 -15.74 11.53
C ASP A 62 11.59 -15.94 10.12
N ASN A 63 11.07 -15.19 9.13
CA ASN A 63 11.53 -15.24 7.76
C ASN A 63 12.50 -14.11 7.37
N ASN A 64 12.87 -13.24 8.29
CA ASN A 64 13.63 -12.01 8.00
C ASN A 64 12.95 -11.14 6.94
N PHE A 65 11.64 -10.94 7.08
CA PHE A 65 10.83 -10.07 6.26
C PHE A 65 10.55 -8.75 6.98
N LEU A 66 10.26 -7.70 6.21
CA LEU A 66 10.00 -6.38 6.73
C LEU A 66 8.67 -5.84 6.18
N GLY A 67 7.68 -5.64 7.05
CA GLY A 67 6.40 -5.02 6.70
C GLY A 67 6.54 -3.48 6.60
N ARG A 68 6.15 -2.91 5.48
CA ARG A 68 6.14 -1.46 5.22
C ARG A 68 4.80 -1.01 4.62
N GLY A 69 3.72 -1.50 5.21
CA GLY A 69 2.36 -1.06 4.92
C GLY A 69 2.01 0.21 5.70
N ILE A 70 1.26 1.13 5.11
CA ILE A 70 0.70 2.31 5.80
C ILE A 70 -0.78 2.43 5.42
N SER A 71 -1.64 2.37 6.43
CA SER A 71 -3.10 2.43 6.26
C SER A 71 -3.53 3.65 5.44
N GLY A 72 -4.45 3.44 4.50
CA GLY A 72 -5.05 4.48 3.67
C GLY A 72 -4.18 4.97 2.52
N GLN A 73 -2.93 4.53 2.40
CA GLN A 73 -2.03 5.02 1.35
C GLN A 73 -2.39 4.51 -0.03
N THR A 74 -2.24 5.41 -1.00
CA THR A 74 -2.33 5.16 -2.43
C THR A 74 -0.95 4.86 -3.03
N THR A 75 -0.93 4.38 -4.27
CA THR A 75 0.30 4.08 -5.01
C THR A 75 1.23 5.29 -5.15
N SER A 76 0.68 6.51 -5.24
CA SER A 76 1.47 7.75 -5.31
C SER A 76 2.29 7.99 -4.04
N GLN A 77 1.70 7.76 -2.87
CA GLN A 77 2.39 7.90 -1.58
C GLN A 77 3.45 6.79 -1.40
N MET A 78 3.12 5.56 -1.77
CA MET A 78 4.05 4.44 -1.73
C MET A 78 5.27 4.68 -2.62
N LEU A 79 5.07 5.19 -3.84
CA LEU A 79 6.15 5.54 -4.77
C LEU A 79 7.11 6.57 -4.17
N VAL A 80 6.58 7.62 -3.54
CA VAL A 80 7.40 8.69 -2.96
C VAL A 80 8.28 8.19 -1.81
N ARG A 81 7.75 7.31 -0.92
CA ARG A 81 8.52 6.73 0.19
C ARG A 81 9.30 5.45 -0.15
N PHE A 82 9.21 4.97 -1.40
CA PHE A 82 9.77 3.68 -1.81
C PHE A 82 11.29 3.57 -1.57
N ARG A 83 12.03 4.66 -1.78
CA ARG A 83 13.47 4.68 -1.48
C ARG A 83 13.73 4.41 -0.01
N LYS A 84 13.06 5.18 0.87
CA LYS A 84 13.30 5.16 2.32
C LYS A 84 12.91 3.82 2.95
N ASP A 85 11.81 3.23 2.49
CA ASP A 85 11.21 2.06 3.10
C ASP A 85 11.57 0.73 2.39
N VAL A 86 12.19 0.79 1.21
CA VAL A 86 12.59 -0.41 0.46
C VAL A 86 14.04 -0.36 0.04
N ILE A 87 14.44 0.65 -0.77
CA ILE A 87 15.74 0.67 -1.43
C ILE A 87 16.89 0.77 -0.42
N ASP A 88 16.74 1.62 0.60
CA ASP A 88 17.77 1.87 1.61
C ASP A 88 18.14 0.59 2.40
N PHE A 89 17.27 -0.43 2.43
CA PHE A 89 17.54 -1.73 3.05
C PHE A 89 18.22 -2.75 2.11
N SER A 90 18.22 -2.48 0.80
CA SER A 90 18.77 -3.39 -0.21
C SER A 90 18.28 -4.85 -0.09
N PRO A 91 16.97 -5.11 0.06
CA PRO A 91 16.45 -6.46 0.21
C PRO A 91 16.65 -7.27 -1.07
N ARG A 92 16.58 -8.61 -0.96
CA ARG A 92 16.59 -9.46 -2.16
C ARG A 92 15.34 -9.31 -3.01
N TYR A 93 14.17 -9.15 -2.33
CA TYR A 93 12.87 -9.01 -2.97
C TYR A 93 12.07 -7.84 -2.39
N VAL A 94 11.20 -7.26 -3.19
CA VAL A 94 10.10 -6.42 -2.73
C VAL A 94 8.78 -7.00 -3.22
N VAL A 95 7.85 -7.25 -2.29
CA VAL A 95 6.46 -7.62 -2.58
C VAL A 95 5.64 -6.34 -2.59
N ILE A 96 4.93 -6.08 -3.69
CA ILE A 96 4.12 -4.87 -3.87
C ILE A 96 2.65 -5.29 -3.95
N LEU A 97 1.88 -4.93 -2.93
CA LEU A 97 0.42 -5.07 -2.86
C LEU A 97 -0.18 -3.68 -2.73
N ALA A 98 -0.69 -3.12 -3.82
CA ALA A 98 -1.07 -1.71 -3.90
C ALA A 98 -2.19 -1.47 -4.91
N GLY A 99 -3.10 -0.51 -4.62
CA GLY A 99 -4.16 -0.09 -5.53
C GLY A 99 -5.55 -0.03 -4.89
N THR A 100 -5.79 -0.68 -3.76
CA THR A 100 -7.08 -0.65 -3.06
C THR A 100 -7.53 0.79 -2.78
N ASN A 101 -6.66 1.60 -2.19
CA ASN A 101 -6.97 2.98 -1.81
C ASN A 101 -7.01 3.96 -3.00
N ASP A 102 -6.34 3.62 -4.09
CA ASP A 102 -6.48 4.36 -5.35
C ASP A 102 -7.88 4.17 -5.92
N VAL A 103 -8.37 2.92 -5.98
CA VAL A 103 -9.74 2.61 -6.41
C VAL A 103 -10.77 3.21 -5.44
N ALA A 104 -10.47 3.25 -4.14
CA ALA A 104 -11.28 3.94 -3.13
C ALA A 104 -11.21 5.47 -3.22
N LYS A 105 -10.37 6.05 -4.08
CA LYS A 105 -10.18 7.49 -4.28
C LYS A 105 -9.76 8.23 -3.01
N ASN A 106 -8.94 7.61 -2.16
CA ASN A 106 -8.54 8.18 -0.88
C ASN A 106 -7.79 9.52 -1.01
N ASN A 107 -7.03 9.70 -2.09
CA ASN A 107 -6.33 10.95 -2.42
C ASN A 107 -6.91 11.64 -3.67
N GLY A 108 -8.23 11.49 -3.90
CA GLY A 108 -8.90 12.03 -5.07
C GLY A 108 -8.90 11.04 -6.25
N ASP A 109 -9.47 11.50 -7.37
CA ASP A 109 -9.58 10.69 -8.58
C ASP A 109 -8.22 10.45 -9.23
N ILE A 110 -7.95 9.20 -9.57
CA ILE A 110 -6.77 8.78 -10.33
C ILE A 110 -7.19 7.70 -11.36
N SER A 111 -6.67 7.77 -12.57
CA SER A 111 -6.94 6.73 -13.56
C SER A 111 -6.18 5.44 -13.23
N LEU A 112 -6.75 4.28 -13.61
CA LEU A 112 -6.07 2.99 -13.42
C LEU A 112 -4.73 2.93 -14.18
N ASP A 113 -4.58 3.65 -15.29
CA ASP A 113 -3.31 3.77 -16.03
C ASP A 113 -2.25 4.48 -15.19
N ASN A 114 -2.61 5.52 -14.44
CA ASN A 114 -1.69 6.21 -13.54
C ASN A 114 -1.36 5.35 -12.30
N VAL A 115 -2.33 4.61 -11.77
CA VAL A 115 -2.09 3.63 -10.69
C VAL A 115 -1.06 2.59 -11.15
N LEU A 116 -1.26 2.01 -12.33
CA LEU A 116 -0.30 1.08 -12.92
C LEU A 116 1.06 1.76 -13.17
N GLY A 117 1.07 3.00 -13.65
CA GLY A 117 2.29 3.79 -13.86
C GLY A 117 3.13 3.93 -12.58
N ASN A 118 2.49 4.19 -11.44
CA ASN A 118 3.16 4.23 -10.14
C ASN A 118 3.76 2.85 -9.76
N ILE A 119 3.01 1.77 -9.99
CA ILE A 119 3.48 0.40 -9.75
C ILE A 119 4.67 0.05 -10.65
N ILE A 120 4.61 0.42 -11.94
CA ILE A 120 5.71 0.26 -12.89
C ILE A 120 6.95 0.99 -12.38
N SER A 121 6.81 2.25 -11.97
CA SER A 121 7.92 3.06 -11.46
C SER A 121 8.57 2.44 -10.22
N MET A 122 7.77 1.88 -9.29
CA MET A 122 8.31 1.13 -8.14
C MET A 122 9.10 -0.11 -8.59
N CYS A 123 8.62 -0.84 -9.59
CA CYS A 123 9.32 -2.01 -10.14
C CYS A 123 10.65 -1.61 -10.83
N GLU A 124 10.65 -0.52 -11.58
CA GLU A 124 11.84 0.01 -12.25
C GLU A 124 12.88 0.48 -11.23
N LEU A 125 12.47 1.20 -10.20
CA LEU A 125 13.32 1.60 -9.08
C LEU A 125 13.91 0.38 -8.36
N ALA A 126 13.11 -0.66 -8.09
CA ALA A 126 13.58 -1.90 -7.50
C ALA A 126 14.67 -2.55 -8.36
N LYS A 127 14.39 -2.78 -9.65
CA LYS A 127 15.33 -3.39 -10.60
C LYS A 127 16.62 -2.59 -10.74
N ALA A 128 16.54 -1.27 -10.82
CA ALA A 128 17.71 -0.37 -10.89
C ALA A 128 18.61 -0.50 -9.65
N ASN A 129 18.06 -0.90 -8.50
CA ASN A 129 18.77 -1.15 -7.26
C ASN A 129 19.03 -2.65 -6.98
N ARG A 130 18.92 -3.52 -7.99
CA ARG A 130 19.13 -4.97 -7.91
C ARG A 130 18.18 -5.71 -6.98
N ILE A 131 17.02 -5.12 -6.69
CA ILE A 131 15.94 -5.71 -5.92
C ILE A 131 14.97 -6.38 -6.89
N LYS A 132 14.56 -7.61 -6.61
CA LYS A 132 13.60 -8.36 -7.44
C LYS A 132 12.18 -8.03 -7.02
N PRO A 133 11.37 -7.32 -7.84
CA PRO A 133 9.97 -7.08 -7.51
C PRO A 133 9.13 -8.35 -7.70
N ILE A 134 8.12 -8.49 -6.85
CA ILE A 134 7.02 -9.45 -6.94
C ILE A 134 5.74 -8.62 -6.87
N LEU A 135 4.87 -8.75 -7.86
CA LEU A 135 3.60 -8.03 -7.92
C LEU A 135 2.45 -8.91 -7.44
N CYS A 136 1.57 -8.34 -6.64
CA CYS A 136 0.39 -9.03 -6.14
C CYS A 136 -0.89 -8.47 -6.78
N ALA A 137 -1.86 -9.35 -7.03
CA ALA A 137 -3.22 -8.94 -7.29
C ALA A 137 -3.79 -8.25 -6.05
N VAL A 138 -4.45 -7.12 -6.26
CA VAL A 138 -5.24 -6.43 -5.24
C VAL A 138 -6.39 -7.34 -4.82
N LEU A 139 -6.65 -7.41 -3.51
CA LEU A 139 -7.69 -8.26 -2.94
C LEU A 139 -9.09 -7.89 -3.45
N PRO A 140 -10.02 -8.85 -3.50
CA PRO A 140 -11.39 -8.58 -3.91
C PRO A 140 -12.12 -7.69 -2.89
N ALA A 141 -13.01 -6.81 -3.36
CA ALA A 141 -13.93 -6.04 -2.53
C ALA A 141 -15.15 -5.61 -3.35
N THR A 142 -16.33 -5.63 -2.75
CA THR A 142 -17.58 -5.16 -3.39
C THR A 142 -17.96 -3.74 -2.95
N GLY A 143 -17.34 -3.22 -1.91
CA GLY A 143 -17.57 -1.87 -1.37
C GLY A 143 -16.51 -1.48 -0.37
N PHE A 144 -16.51 -0.20 -0.03
CA PHE A 144 -15.66 0.35 1.02
C PHE A 144 -16.56 1.10 2.03
N TRP A 145 -16.53 0.71 3.30
CA TRP A 145 -17.40 1.32 4.32
C TRP A 145 -17.11 2.82 4.51
N TRP A 146 -15.88 3.28 4.23
CA TRP A 146 -15.48 4.69 4.28
C TRP A 146 -15.74 5.46 2.97
N ARG A 147 -16.16 4.76 1.90
CA ARG A 147 -16.51 5.29 0.57
C ARG A 147 -17.73 4.53 0.02
N PRO A 148 -18.89 4.67 0.64
CA PRO A 148 -20.05 3.86 0.32
C PRO A 148 -20.60 4.08 -1.10
N GLU A 149 -20.21 5.16 -1.75
CA GLU A 149 -20.55 5.48 -3.15
C GLU A 149 -19.71 4.70 -4.19
N VAL A 150 -18.56 4.17 -3.80
CA VAL A 150 -17.66 3.43 -4.70
C VAL A 150 -18.08 1.97 -4.81
N ARG A 151 -18.09 1.46 -6.03
CA ARG A 151 -18.34 0.03 -6.35
C ARG A 151 -17.07 -0.56 -6.97
N PRO A 152 -16.11 -1.06 -6.16
CA PRO A 152 -14.75 -1.29 -6.60
C PRO A 152 -14.54 -2.55 -7.42
N ALA A 153 -15.43 -3.56 -7.35
CA ALA A 153 -15.17 -4.90 -7.88
C ALA A 153 -14.68 -4.91 -9.35
N VAL A 154 -15.34 -4.13 -10.21
CA VAL A 154 -14.97 -4.06 -11.64
C VAL A 154 -13.60 -3.40 -11.84
N ASP A 155 -13.33 -2.31 -11.13
CA ASP A 155 -12.07 -1.57 -11.24
C ASP A 155 -10.90 -2.38 -10.64
N LEU A 156 -11.12 -3.11 -9.55
CA LEU A 156 -10.11 -4.02 -8.97
C LEU A 156 -9.77 -5.16 -9.93
N ILE A 157 -10.77 -5.79 -10.57
CA ILE A 157 -10.56 -6.83 -11.58
C ILE A 157 -9.76 -6.26 -12.77
N ARG A 158 -10.14 -5.08 -13.25
CA ARG A 158 -9.45 -4.40 -14.36
C ARG A 158 -8.02 -4.07 -13.99
N LEU A 159 -7.78 -3.48 -12.83
CA LEU A 159 -6.44 -3.16 -12.33
C LEU A 159 -5.59 -4.43 -12.22
N ASN A 160 -6.13 -5.52 -11.66
CA ASN A 160 -5.43 -6.80 -11.55
C ASN A 160 -5.05 -7.37 -12.92
N SER A 161 -5.92 -7.23 -13.92
CA SER A 161 -5.62 -7.63 -15.29
C SER A 161 -4.46 -6.82 -15.89
N MET A 162 -4.45 -5.52 -15.66
CA MET A 162 -3.39 -4.61 -16.12
C MET A 162 -2.04 -4.92 -15.42
N ILE A 163 -2.05 -5.13 -14.10
CA ILE A 163 -0.85 -5.52 -13.34
C ILE A 163 -0.31 -6.85 -13.84
N LYS A 164 -1.18 -7.85 -14.05
CA LYS A 164 -0.79 -9.18 -14.53
C LYS A 164 -0.16 -9.12 -15.92
N GLU A 165 -0.71 -8.33 -16.81
CA GLU A 165 -0.15 -8.15 -18.16
C GLU A 165 1.20 -7.47 -18.14
N TYR A 166 1.36 -6.41 -17.35
CA TYR A 166 2.66 -5.78 -17.14
C TYR A 166 3.68 -6.76 -16.54
N ALA A 167 3.29 -7.49 -15.48
CA ALA A 167 4.16 -8.46 -14.84
C ALA A 167 4.66 -9.51 -15.84
N ARG A 168 3.77 -10.03 -16.70
CA ARG A 168 4.11 -10.97 -17.78
C ARG A 168 5.11 -10.36 -18.77
N SER A 169 4.85 -9.17 -19.26
CA SER A 169 5.71 -8.47 -20.25
C SER A 169 7.10 -8.14 -19.67
N ALA A 170 7.14 -7.74 -18.41
CA ALA A 170 8.35 -7.36 -17.68
C ALA A 170 9.10 -8.54 -17.03
N LYS A 171 8.57 -9.79 -17.18
CA LYS A 171 9.07 -11.02 -16.56
C LYS A 171 9.20 -10.91 -15.03
N ILE A 172 8.19 -10.28 -14.40
CA ILE A 172 8.06 -10.15 -12.95
C ILE A 172 7.09 -11.23 -12.46
N PRO A 173 7.37 -11.95 -11.37
CA PRO A 173 6.40 -12.84 -10.74
C PRO A 173 5.11 -12.09 -10.35
N PHE A 174 3.96 -12.71 -10.63
CA PHE A 174 2.65 -12.20 -10.27
C PHE A 174 1.94 -13.19 -9.35
N VAL A 175 1.58 -12.73 -8.17
CA VAL A 175 0.90 -13.50 -7.13
C VAL A 175 -0.59 -13.20 -7.21
N ASP A 176 -1.39 -14.19 -7.52
CA ASP A 176 -2.83 -14.04 -7.62
C ASP A 176 -3.51 -14.31 -6.27
N TYR A 177 -3.65 -13.28 -5.45
CA TYR A 177 -4.45 -13.36 -4.24
C TYR A 177 -5.96 -13.22 -4.50
N HIS A 178 -6.34 -12.57 -5.62
CA HIS A 178 -7.73 -12.25 -5.88
C HIS A 178 -8.58 -13.50 -6.16
N THR A 179 -8.09 -14.38 -7.03
CA THR A 179 -8.87 -15.55 -7.48
C THR A 179 -9.19 -16.53 -6.35
N PRO A 180 -8.25 -16.93 -5.47
CA PRO A 180 -8.54 -17.88 -4.40
C PRO A 180 -9.33 -17.29 -3.23
N LEU A 181 -9.34 -15.96 -3.06
CA LEU A 181 -9.95 -15.32 -1.90
C LEU A 181 -11.34 -14.71 -2.18
N LYS A 182 -11.77 -14.61 -3.43
CA LYS A 182 -13.05 -14.00 -3.78
C LYS A 182 -14.23 -14.94 -3.60
N ASP A 183 -15.39 -14.37 -3.29
CA ASP A 183 -16.68 -15.03 -3.38
C ASP A 183 -17.30 -14.93 -4.80
N GLU A 184 -18.54 -15.43 -4.95
CA GLU A 184 -19.30 -15.36 -6.20
C GLU A 184 -19.66 -13.93 -6.64
N HIS A 185 -19.61 -12.96 -5.75
CA HIS A 185 -19.87 -11.54 -6.02
C HIS A 185 -18.58 -10.73 -6.27
N ASN A 186 -17.43 -11.39 -6.36
CA ASN A 186 -16.09 -10.78 -6.43
C ASN A 186 -15.77 -9.89 -5.22
N GLY A 187 -16.27 -10.24 -4.05
CA GLY A 187 -15.96 -9.64 -2.76
C GLY A 187 -15.04 -10.53 -1.94
N LEU A 188 -14.48 -9.98 -0.87
CA LEU A 188 -13.78 -10.73 0.16
C LEU A 188 -14.83 -11.19 1.18
N PRO A 189 -15.08 -12.52 1.32
CA PRO A 189 -16.15 -13.01 2.18
C PRO A 189 -15.85 -12.76 3.66
N GLU A 190 -16.90 -12.71 4.49
CA GLU A 190 -16.81 -12.41 5.93
C GLU A 190 -15.86 -13.36 6.69
N VAL A 191 -15.75 -14.62 6.26
CA VAL A 191 -14.80 -15.59 6.83
C VAL A 191 -13.34 -15.15 6.68
N HIS A 192 -13.04 -14.31 5.70
CA HIS A 192 -11.73 -13.75 5.43
C HIS A 192 -11.56 -12.32 5.95
N ALA A 193 -12.64 -11.53 5.95
CA ALA A 193 -12.61 -10.13 6.35
C ALA A 193 -13.99 -9.68 6.85
N ALA A 194 -14.11 -9.32 8.12
CA ALA A 194 -15.38 -8.90 8.72
C ALA A 194 -15.96 -7.63 8.08
N ASP A 195 -15.11 -6.77 7.55
CA ASP A 195 -15.51 -5.52 6.85
C ASP A 195 -15.49 -5.64 5.33
N GLY A 196 -15.19 -6.83 4.80
CA GLY A 196 -15.11 -7.11 3.38
C GLY A 196 -13.86 -6.54 2.67
N VAL A 197 -12.86 -6.03 3.44
CA VAL A 197 -11.65 -5.40 2.89
C VAL A 197 -10.38 -5.83 3.60
N HIS A 198 -10.37 -5.80 4.95
CA HIS A 198 -9.17 -6.04 5.75
C HIS A 198 -9.13 -7.50 6.21
N PRO A 199 -8.15 -8.29 5.72
CA PRO A 199 -8.00 -9.69 6.08
C PRO A 199 -7.87 -9.92 7.59
N ASN A 200 -8.48 -10.98 8.07
CA ASN A 200 -8.20 -11.53 9.39
C ASN A 200 -7.00 -12.50 9.33
N LEU A 201 -6.56 -13.00 10.48
CA LEU A 201 -5.41 -13.93 10.57
C LEU A 201 -5.59 -15.17 9.68
N HIS A 202 -6.81 -15.73 9.60
CA HIS A 202 -7.08 -16.88 8.74
C HIS A 202 -6.80 -16.59 7.27
N CYS A 203 -7.24 -15.43 6.79
CA CYS A 203 -6.98 -15.01 5.41
C CYS A 203 -5.48 -14.72 5.17
N TYR A 204 -4.80 -14.10 6.14
CA TYR A 204 -3.35 -13.89 6.03
C TYR A 204 -2.59 -15.22 5.95
N LYS A 205 -2.99 -16.26 6.68
CA LYS A 205 -2.37 -17.58 6.56
C LYS A 205 -2.47 -18.18 5.15
N ILE A 206 -3.60 -18.00 4.48
CA ILE A 206 -3.74 -18.40 3.07
C ILE A 206 -2.81 -17.58 2.18
N MET A 207 -2.71 -16.27 2.41
CA MET A 207 -1.82 -15.39 1.64
C MET A 207 -0.33 -15.75 1.86
N GLU A 208 0.04 -16.19 3.05
CA GLU A 208 1.40 -16.65 3.40
C GLU A 208 1.78 -17.89 2.62
N GLU A 209 0.93 -18.91 2.61
CA GLU A 209 1.16 -20.11 1.84
C GLU A 209 1.39 -19.80 0.35
N ILE A 210 0.57 -18.91 -0.22
CA ILE A 210 0.69 -18.52 -1.62
C ILE A 210 1.99 -17.77 -1.90
N ILE A 211 2.37 -16.78 -1.08
CA ILE A 211 3.55 -15.94 -1.36
C ILE A 211 4.87 -16.69 -1.18
N LEU A 212 4.93 -17.64 -0.28
CA LEU A 212 6.16 -18.41 -0.02
C LEU A 212 6.64 -19.19 -1.25
N ASP A 213 5.75 -19.60 -2.15
CA ASP A 213 6.11 -20.23 -3.42
C ASP A 213 6.93 -19.33 -4.36
N TYR A 214 6.84 -18.01 -4.19
CA TYR A 214 7.52 -17.00 -5.00
C TYR A 214 8.82 -16.48 -4.37
N ILE A 215 9.03 -16.71 -3.07
CA ILE A 215 10.20 -16.22 -2.30
C ILE A 215 11.21 -17.37 -2.11
N ARG A 216 12.20 -17.44 -2.99
CA ARG A 216 13.26 -18.49 -2.96
C ARG A 216 14.60 -17.98 -2.45
#